data_b96b62af07b91b283c9c0f73ae58287f
#
_entry.id   b96b62af07b91b283c9c0f73ae58287f
#
_cell.length_a   1.000
_cell.length_b   1.000
_cell.length_c   1.000
_cell.angle_alpha   90.00
_cell.angle_beta   90.00
_cell.angle_gamma   90.00
#
_symmetry.space_group_name_H-M   'P 1'
#
loop_
_entity.id
_entity.type
_entity.pdbx_description
1 polymer ?
#
loop_
_entity_poly.entity_id
_entity_poly.type
_entity_poly.pdbx_seq_one_letter_code
_entity_poly.pdbx_strand_id
1 'polypeptide(L)'
;MSQRKGDEFLLSPSLIEVSVIGHATENLKKIKKAVLNIVPEEEKATLAFTIEKLEGHHGNPIFMIKTTLKNLSGNFLEFLFKALPPEDKLKLLNELNAHIDNECNFYVRLDKQAAFMGETRIKQEDPIRLRMKFKNLKRSILIKKLQEMLKK
;
A
#
# COMPACT_ATOMS: atom_id res chain seq x y z
N MET A 1 -2.09 26.61 -19.51
CA MET A 1 -1.77 26.15 -19.04
C MET A 1 -1.64 25.78 -18.39
N SER A 2 -1.74 25.65 -18.11
CA SER A 2 -1.35 25.27 -17.35
C SER A 2 -1.56 24.39 -16.93
N GLN A 3 -1.88 24.03 -16.80
CA GLN A 3 -1.94 23.33 -16.23
C GLN A 3 -1.80 22.38 -15.95
N ARG A 4 -1.83 22.29 -16.45
CA ARG A 4 -1.31 21.19 -16.00
C ARG A 4 -0.51 21.25 -14.84
N LYS A 5 -0.61 22.10 -14.05
CA LYS A 5 0.12 22.26 -12.82
C LYS A 5 -0.17 21.17 -11.84
N GLY A 6 -1.38 20.68 -11.84
CA GLY A 6 -1.71 19.52 -11.01
C GLY A 6 -0.84 18.34 -11.34
N ASP A 7 -0.55 18.16 -12.60
CA ASP A 7 0.30 17.05 -13.05
C ASP A 7 1.72 17.21 -12.57
N GLU A 8 2.21 18.45 -12.49
CA GLU A 8 3.55 18.71 -12.02
C GLU A 8 3.75 18.30 -10.58
N PHE A 9 2.66 18.29 -9.81
CA PHE A 9 2.71 17.95 -8.40
C PHE A 9 2.12 16.59 -8.11
N LEU A 10 1.93 15.79 -9.13
CA LEU A 10 1.43 14.44 -8.94
C LEU A 10 2.46 13.63 -8.16
N LEU A 11 2.06 13.20 -6.97
CA LEU A 11 2.93 12.45 -6.09
C LEU A 11 2.88 10.98 -6.46
N SER A 12 4.04 10.44 -6.81
CA SER A 12 4.11 9.03 -7.18
C SER A 12 5.31 8.38 -6.51
N PRO A 13 5.11 7.27 -5.84
CA PRO A 13 6.25 6.56 -5.27
C PRO A 13 7.12 5.95 -6.37
N SER A 14 8.43 5.88 -6.10
CA SER A 14 9.36 5.24 -7.04
C SER A 14 9.28 3.72 -6.95
N LEU A 15 8.81 3.21 -5.82
CA LEU A 15 8.74 1.79 -5.54
C LEU A 15 7.66 1.54 -4.52
N ILE A 16 6.88 0.49 -4.73
CA ILE A 16 5.92 0.01 -3.72
C ILE A 16 6.22 -1.45 -3.46
N GLU A 17 6.47 -1.77 -2.21
CA GLU A 17 6.64 -3.15 -1.78
C GLU A 17 5.39 -3.57 -1.02
N VAL A 18 4.80 -4.67 -1.46
CA VAL A 18 3.63 -5.25 -0.82
C VAL A 18 4.05 -6.55 -0.18
N SER A 19 3.77 -6.72 1.10
CA SER A 19 4.10 -7.97 1.80
C SER A 19 2.92 -8.41 2.66
N VAL A 20 2.71 -9.72 2.69
CA VAL A 20 1.63 -10.33 3.45
C VAL A 20 2.14 -11.62 4.05
N ILE A 21 1.77 -11.89 5.29
CA ILE A 21 2.06 -13.18 5.91
C ILE A 21 0.85 -14.08 5.73
N GLY A 22 1.06 -15.23 5.10
CA GLY A 22 0.04 -16.26 4.98
C GLY A 22 0.27 -17.32 6.02
N HIS A 23 -0.76 -17.63 6.79
CA HIS A 23 -0.69 -18.68 7.82
C HIS A 23 -0.97 -20.04 7.22
N ALA A 24 -0.56 -21.09 7.93
CA ALA A 24 -0.63 -22.47 7.41
C ALA A 24 -2.01 -22.86 6.89
N THR A 25 -3.06 -22.34 7.51
CA THR A 25 -4.43 -22.69 7.16
C THR A 25 -5.05 -21.80 6.10
N GLU A 26 -4.34 -20.75 5.69
CA GLU A 26 -4.89 -19.81 4.72
C GLU A 26 -4.63 -20.26 3.29
N ASN A 27 -5.54 -19.88 2.39
CA ASN A 27 -5.43 -20.19 0.98
C ASN A 27 -4.60 -19.10 0.30
N LEU A 28 -3.44 -19.47 -0.25
CA LEU A 28 -2.53 -18.52 -0.88
C LEU A 28 -3.14 -17.84 -2.09
N LYS A 29 -4.01 -18.53 -2.83
CA LYS A 29 -4.67 -17.92 -3.99
C LYS A 29 -5.59 -16.78 -3.56
N LYS A 30 -6.26 -16.94 -2.42
CA LYS A 30 -7.12 -15.88 -1.89
C LYS A 30 -6.31 -14.69 -1.42
N ILE A 31 -5.15 -14.94 -0.83
CA ILE A 31 -4.26 -13.85 -0.40
C ILE A 31 -3.77 -13.07 -1.63
N LYS A 32 -3.37 -13.77 -2.69
CA LYS A 32 -2.95 -13.10 -3.91
C LYS A 32 -4.08 -12.28 -4.51
N LYS A 33 -5.30 -12.80 -4.47
CA LYS A 33 -6.46 -12.07 -4.97
C LYS A 33 -6.69 -10.80 -4.15
N ALA A 34 -6.51 -10.89 -2.82
CA ALA A 34 -6.64 -9.72 -1.96
C ALA A 34 -5.65 -8.63 -2.36
N VAL A 35 -4.40 -9.02 -2.63
CA VAL A 35 -3.38 -8.07 -3.07
C VAL A 35 -3.76 -7.45 -4.42
N LEU A 36 -4.23 -8.26 -5.35
CA LEU A 36 -4.64 -7.75 -6.66
C LEU A 36 -5.76 -6.73 -6.52
N ASN A 37 -6.66 -6.92 -5.56
CA ASN A 37 -7.80 -6.03 -5.39
C ASN A 37 -7.42 -4.64 -4.87
N ILE A 38 -6.24 -4.48 -4.28
CA ILE A 38 -5.79 -3.18 -3.79
C ILE A 38 -4.83 -2.47 -4.73
N VAL A 39 -4.67 -2.99 -5.94
CA VAL A 39 -3.74 -2.46 -6.94
C VAL A 39 -4.55 -1.98 -8.13
N PRO A 40 -4.20 -0.82 -8.73
CA PRO A 40 -4.91 -0.36 -9.93
C PRO A 40 -4.82 -1.37 -11.06
N GLU A 41 -5.82 -1.38 -11.89
CA GLU A 41 -5.91 -2.33 -13.01
C GLU A 41 -4.66 -2.30 -13.89
N GLU A 42 -4.11 -1.11 -14.12
CA GLU A 42 -2.93 -0.93 -14.98
C GLU A 42 -1.69 -1.64 -14.45
N GLU A 43 -1.64 -1.87 -13.13
CA GLU A 43 -0.47 -2.48 -12.51
C GLU A 43 -0.59 -3.99 -12.34
N LYS A 44 -1.79 -4.53 -12.49
CA LYS A 44 -2.03 -5.94 -12.16
C LYS A 44 -1.28 -6.92 -13.06
N ALA A 45 -1.16 -6.58 -14.33
CA ALA A 45 -0.53 -7.47 -15.30
C ALA A 45 0.96 -7.66 -15.06
N THR A 46 1.60 -6.71 -14.38
CA THR A 46 3.04 -6.77 -14.13
C THR A 46 3.41 -7.35 -12.78
N LEU A 47 2.42 -7.72 -11.97
CA LEU A 47 2.69 -8.26 -10.63
C LEU A 47 3.30 -9.65 -10.70
N ALA A 48 4.43 -9.79 -10.03
CA ALA A 48 5.08 -11.09 -9.86
C ALA A 48 5.24 -11.32 -8.37
N PHE A 49 4.71 -12.43 -7.89
CA PHE A 49 4.75 -12.76 -6.47
C PHE A 49 5.93 -13.66 -6.15
N THR A 50 6.61 -13.39 -5.06
CA THR A 50 7.57 -14.32 -4.48
C THR A 50 6.97 -14.85 -3.20
N ILE A 51 7.17 -16.13 -2.95
CA ILE A 51 6.65 -16.80 -1.77
C ILE A 51 7.80 -17.47 -1.06
N GLU A 52 8.02 -17.10 0.19
CA GLU A 52 9.06 -17.68 1.02
C GLU A 52 8.40 -18.41 2.18
N LYS A 53 8.74 -19.69 2.33
CA LYS A 53 8.22 -20.48 3.44
C LYS A 53 9.11 -20.26 4.64
N LEU A 54 8.51 -19.91 5.76
CA LEU A 54 9.21 -19.67 7.02
C LEU A 54 8.64 -20.58 8.09
N GLU A 55 9.45 -20.85 9.10
CA GLU A 55 8.97 -21.61 10.23
C GLU A 55 8.35 -20.68 11.25
N GLY A 56 7.07 -20.87 11.52
CA GLY A 56 6.37 -20.03 12.45
C GLY A 56 6.44 -20.56 13.87
N HIS A 57 5.62 -19.99 14.74
CA HIS A 57 5.52 -20.40 16.14
C HIS A 57 5.09 -21.86 16.21
N HIS A 58 5.70 -22.61 17.11
CA HIS A 58 5.39 -24.04 17.33
C HIS A 58 5.59 -24.89 16.07
N GLY A 59 6.50 -24.45 15.16
CA GLY A 59 6.81 -25.23 13.98
C GLY A 59 5.79 -25.19 12.88
N ASN A 60 4.71 -24.42 13.02
CA ASN A 60 3.72 -24.27 11.97
C ASN A 60 4.31 -23.43 10.83
N PRO A 61 4.16 -23.86 9.57
CA PRO A 61 4.69 -23.07 8.46
C PRO A 61 3.91 -21.80 8.28
N ILE A 62 4.62 -20.72 7.96
CA ILE A 62 4.03 -19.49 7.51
C ILE A 62 4.68 -19.13 6.19
N PHE A 63 4.02 -18.30 5.41
CA PHE A 63 4.52 -17.91 4.10
C PHE A 63 4.59 -16.40 4.03
N MET A 64 5.74 -15.89 3.59
CA MET A 64 5.89 -14.47 3.30
C MET A 64 5.63 -14.29 1.81
N ILE A 65 4.57 -13.59 1.48
CA ILE A 65 4.18 -13.32 0.10
C ILE A 65 4.52 -11.88 -0.19
N LYS A 66 5.32 -11.66 -1.23
CA LYS A 66 5.77 -10.31 -1.59
C LYS A 66 5.60 -10.04 -3.07
N THR A 67 5.32 -8.79 -3.37
CA THR A 67 5.40 -8.30 -4.75
C THR A 67 5.89 -6.87 -4.71
N THR A 68 6.55 -6.45 -5.77
CA THR A 68 7.13 -5.13 -5.87
C THR A 68 6.63 -4.46 -7.14
N LEU A 69 6.19 -3.20 -7.00
CA LEU A 69 5.71 -2.41 -8.12
C LEU A 69 6.73 -1.33 -8.42
N LYS A 70 7.17 -1.25 -9.67
CA LYS A 70 8.09 -0.23 -10.16
C LYS A 70 7.51 0.37 -11.43
N ASN A 71 8.05 1.52 -11.82
CA ASN A 71 7.63 2.17 -13.06
C ASN A 71 6.12 2.40 -13.09
N LEU A 72 5.62 2.94 -11.96
CA LEU A 72 4.19 3.14 -11.77
C LEU A 72 3.65 4.22 -12.71
N SER A 73 2.38 4.06 -13.07
CA SER A 73 1.71 5.01 -13.96
C SER A 73 1.45 6.35 -13.30
N GLY A 74 1.60 6.44 -11.99
CA GLY A 74 1.46 7.70 -11.27
C GLY A 74 0.15 7.90 -10.54
N ASN A 75 -0.76 6.94 -10.62
CA ASN A 75 -2.08 7.10 -10.00
C ASN A 75 -2.33 6.17 -8.81
N PHE A 76 -1.28 5.51 -8.31
CA PHE A 76 -1.46 4.53 -7.23
C PHE A 76 -2.03 5.16 -5.96
N LEU A 77 -1.45 6.27 -5.52
CA LEU A 77 -1.91 6.94 -4.30
C LEU A 77 -3.35 7.41 -4.43
N GLU A 78 -3.68 7.98 -5.58
CA GLU A 78 -5.04 8.43 -5.83
C GLU A 78 -6.02 7.27 -5.76
N PHE A 79 -5.66 6.15 -6.38
CA PHE A 79 -6.46 4.94 -6.35
C PHE A 79 -6.66 4.45 -4.91
N LEU A 80 -5.56 4.39 -4.14
CA LEU A 80 -5.59 3.92 -2.77
C LEU A 80 -6.49 4.80 -1.89
N PHE A 81 -6.24 6.12 -1.94
CA PHE A 81 -6.96 7.04 -1.08
C PHE A 81 -8.44 7.13 -1.44
N LYS A 82 -8.74 7.01 -2.72
CA LYS A 82 -10.13 7.03 -3.16
C LYS A 82 -10.90 5.81 -2.68
N ALA A 83 -10.22 4.69 -2.55
CA ALA A 83 -10.83 3.44 -2.12
C ALA A 83 -11.06 3.38 -0.61
N LEU A 84 -10.33 4.18 0.18
CA LEU A 84 -10.48 4.17 1.63
C LEU A 84 -11.76 4.86 2.05
N PRO A 85 -12.47 4.32 3.05
CA PRO A 85 -13.65 5.02 3.58
C PRO A 85 -13.23 6.30 4.32
N PRO A 86 -14.15 7.27 4.45
CA PRO A 86 -13.80 8.56 5.07
C PRO A 86 -13.20 8.46 6.46
N GLU A 87 -13.68 7.54 7.29
CA GLU A 87 -13.14 7.37 8.64
C GLU A 87 -11.69 6.89 8.61
N ASP A 88 -11.33 6.04 7.64
CA ASP A 88 -9.97 5.56 7.51
C ASP A 88 -9.04 6.65 6.98
N LYS A 89 -9.53 7.47 6.06
CA LYS A 89 -8.77 8.62 5.57
C LYS A 89 -8.47 9.59 6.70
N LEU A 90 -9.47 9.86 7.52
CA LEU A 90 -9.30 10.78 8.65
C LEU A 90 -8.29 10.22 9.65
N LYS A 91 -8.38 8.94 9.94
CA LYS A 91 -7.43 8.31 10.86
C LYS A 91 -6.01 8.40 10.31
N LEU A 92 -5.84 8.10 9.02
CA LEU A 92 -4.53 8.19 8.38
C LEU A 92 -4.01 9.61 8.39
N LEU A 93 -4.87 10.57 8.10
CA LEU A 93 -4.49 11.99 8.12
C LEU A 93 -4.00 12.41 9.51
N ASN A 94 -4.74 12.02 10.55
CA ASN A 94 -4.40 12.39 11.92
C ASN A 94 -3.11 11.74 12.42
N GLU A 95 -2.76 10.57 11.89
CA GLU A 95 -1.59 9.82 12.32
C GLU A 95 -0.47 9.82 11.30
N LEU A 96 -0.52 10.72 10.35
CA LEU A 96 0.34 10.67 9.17
C LEU A 96 1.83 10.67 9.51
N ASN A 97 2.23 11.46 10.53
CA ASN A 97 3.64 11.50 10.94
C ASN A 97 4.15 10.12 11.36
N ALA A 98 3.29 9.31 11.96
CA ALA A 98 3.69 7.98 12.41
C ALA A 98 3.82 6.98 11.26
N HIS A 99 3.30 7.32 10.09
CA HIS A 99 3.32 6.45 8.91
C HIS A 99 4.49 6.74 7.96
N ILE A 100 5.30 7.74 8.26
CA ILE A 100 6.38 8.15 7.36
C ILE A 100 7.69 8.15 8.13
N ASP A 101 8.68 7.39 7.63
CA ASP A 101 9.99 7.34 8.28
C ASP A 101 10.91 8.44 7.76
N ASN A 102 12.14 8.47 8.28
CA ASN A 102 13.11 9.52 7.92
C ASN A 102 13.65 9.37 6.51
N GLU A 103 13.42 8.24 5.87
CA GLU A 103 13.88 7.97 4.51
C GLU A 103 12.77 8.14 3.48
N CYS A 104 11.67 8.77 3.90
CA CYS A 104 10.52 9.01 3.03
C CYS A 104 9.88 7.73 2.51
N ASN A 105 9.79 6.75 3.37
CA ASN A 105 8.93 5.60 3.16
C ASN A 105 7.61 5.85 3.85
N PHE A 106 6.54 5.63 3.12
CA PHE A 106 5.18 5.79 3.63
C PHE A 106 4.58 4.40 3.80
N TYR A 107 4.15 4.08 5.01
CA TYR A 107 3.66 2.76 5.36
C TYR A 107 2.15 2.78 5.58
N VAL A 108 1.46 1.84 4.95
CA VAL A 108 0.02 1.66 5.15
C VAL A 108 -0.24 0.18 5.34
N ARG A 109 -1.09 -0.15 6.30
CA ARG A 109 -1.48 -1.53 6.58
C ARG A 109 -2.97 -1.68 6.30
N LEU A 110 -3.30 -2.63 5.45
CA LEU A 110 -4.67 -2.83 5.00
C LEU A 110 -5.22 -4.16 5.48
N ASP A 111 -6.53 -4.20 5.65
CA ASP A 111 -7.24 -5.40 6.08
C ASP A 111 -7.22 -6.44 4.97
N LYS A 112 -6.61 -7.58 5.25
CA LYS A 112 -6.47 -8.69 4.32
C LYS A 112 -7.85 -9.23 3.90
N GLN A 113 -8.73 -9.40 4.87
CA GLN A 113 -10.06 -9.95 4.63
C GLN A 113 -10.91 -9.00 3.77
N ALA A 114 -10.89 -7.72 4.14
CA ALA A 114 -11.64 -6.71 3.38
C ALA A 114 -11.13 -6.63 1.94
N ALA A 115 -9.80 -6.69 1.77
CA ALA A 115 -9.20 -6.63 0.43
C ALA A 115 -9.67 -7.81 -0.42
N PHE A 116 -9.75 -9.00 0.16
CA PHE A 116 -10.26 -10.15 -0.56
C PHE A 116 -11.70 -9.92 -1.03
N MET A 117 -12.48 -9.21 -0.23
CA MET A 117 -13.87 -8.89 -0.56
C MET A 117 -14.00 -7.67 -1.46
N GLY A 118 -12.89 -7.10 -1.90
CA GLY A 118 -12.92 -5.95 -2.80
C GLY A 118 -12.99 -4.61 -2.12
N GLU A 119 -12.75 -4.55 -0.81
CA GLU A 119 -12.78 -3.30 -0.05
C GLU A 119 -11.41 -2.96 0.48
N THR A 120 -11.13 -1.67 0.57
CA THR A 120 -9.86 -1.17 1.08
C THR A 120 -10.10 -0.55 2.45
N ARG A 121 -9.55 -1.16 3.49
CA ARG A 121 -9.72 -0.68 4.87
C ARG A 121 -8.41 -0.80 5.61
N ILE A 122 -8.18 0.11 6.54
CA ILE A 122 -6.97 0.10 7.36
C ILE A 122 -7.16 -0.88 8.52
N LYS A 123 -6.11 -1.66 8.77
CA LYS A 123 -6.10 -2.60 9.89
C LYS A 123 -4.68 -2.86 10.31
N GLN A 124 -4.42 -2.84 11.62
CA GLN A 124 -3.06 -3.02 12.14
C GLN A 124 -2.66 -4.48 12.32
N GLU A 125 -3.61 -5.35 12.59
CA GLU A 125 -3.33 -6.76 12.89
C GLU A 125 -3.40 -7.60 11.64
N ASP A 126 -2.38 -8.45 11.44
CA ASP A 126 -2.30 -9.38 10.32
C ASP A 126 -2.65 -8.73 8.97
N PRO A 127 -1.98 -7.63 8.64
CA PRO A 127 -2.37 -6.82 7.48
C PRO A 127 -1.66 -7.21 6.19
N ILE A 128 -2.15 -6.61 5.10
CA ILE A 128 -1.35 -6.44 3.90
C ILE A 128 -0.54 -5.17 4.15
N ARG A 129 0.79 -5.28 4.07
CA ARG A 129 1.67 -4.14 4.32
C ARG A 129 2.10 -3.51 3.02
N LEU A 130 1.91 -2.20 2.94
CA LEU A 130 2.41 -1.41 1.81
C LEU A 130 3.54 -0.51 2.31
N ARG A 131 4.68 -0.56 1.64
CA ARG A 131 5.78 0.38 1.86
C ARG A 131 6.02 1.11 0.56
N MET A 132 5.76 2.39 0.57
CA MET A 132 5.88 3.23 -0.61
C MET A 132 7.07 4.16 -0.46
N LYS A 133 8.03 4.07 -1.35
CA LYS A 133 9.25 4.85 -1.27
C LYS A 133 9.17 6.07 -2.19
N PHE A 134 9.52 7.23 -1.65
CA PHE A 134 9.56 8.47 -2.40
C PHE A 134 10.99 8.99 -2.45
N LYS A 135 11.50 9.19 -3.66
CA LYS A 135 12.87 9.69 -3.86
C LYS A 135 12.87 11.18 -4.15
N ASN A 136 13.99 11.81 -3.82
CA ASN A 136 14.23 13.22 -4.15
C ASN A 136 13.17 14.15 -3.57
N LEU A 137 12.74 13.87 -2.36
CA LEU A 137 11.67 14.60 -1.71
C LEU A 137 11.97 14.70 -0.23
N LYS A 138 11.82 15.89 0.33
CA LYS A 138 11.98 16.08 1.77
C LYS A 138 10.77 15.52 2.50
N ARG A 139 11.01 14.99 3.69
CA ARG A 139 9.93 14.40 4.49
C ARG A 139 8.80 15.41 4.75
N SER A 140 9.14 16.64 5.06
CA SER A 140 8.12 17.67 5.33
C SER A 140 7.25 17.95 4.10
N ILE A 141 7.85 17.93 2.92
CA ILE A 141 7.12 18.12 1.68
C ILE A 141 6.21 16.93 1.39
N LEU A 142 6.73 15.74 1.62
CA LEU A 142 5.92 14.51 1.45
C LEU A 142 4.69 14.54 2.34
N ILE A 143 4.89 14.87 3.62
CA ILE A 143 3.78 14.95 4.57
C ILE A 143 2.72 15.94 4.08
N LYS A 144 3.16 17.13 3.66
CA LYS A 144 2.24 18.15 3.21
C LYS A 144 1.43 17.69 1.99
N LYS A 145 2.10 17.06 1.03
CA LYS A 145 1.42 16.58 -0.18
C LYS A 145 0.42 15.48 0.14
N LEU A 146 0.78 14.57 1.02
CA LEU A 146 -0.14 13.51 1.43
C LEU A 146 -1.33 14.07 2.19
N GLN A 147 -1.11 15.06 3.05
CA GLN A 147 -2.19 15.73 3.74
C GLN A 147 -3.19 16.33 2.75
N GLU A 148 -2.68 16.99 1.74
CA GLU A 148 -3.54 17.62 0.72
C GLU A 148 -4.38 16.58 -0.01
N MET A 149 -3.76 15.46 -0.35
CA MET A 149 -4.48 14.37 -1.03
C MET A 149 -5.56 13.75 -0.14
N LEU A 150 -5.26 13.56 1.13
CA LEU A 150 -6.19 12.92 2.06
C LEU A 150 -7.38 13.82 2.41
N LYS A 151 -7.21 15.12 2.26
CA LYS A 151 -8.28 16.08 2.57
C LYS A 151 -9.32 16.23 1.47
N LYS A 152 -9.05 15.70 0.31
CA LYS A 152 -9.99 15.81 -0.82
C LYS A 152 -11.18 14.88 -0.71
#